data_8cab7ec4e7bc58b55d8076cda5898f4d
#
_entry.id   8cab7ec4e7bc58b55d8076cda5898f4d
#
_cell.length_a   1.000
_cell.length_b   1.000
_cell.length_c   1.000
_cell.angle_alpha   90.00
_cell.angle_beta   90.00
_cell.angle_gamma   90.00
#
_symmetry.space_group_name_H-M   'P 1'
#
loop_
_entity.id
_entity.type
_entity.pdbx_description
1 polymer ?
#
loop_
_entity_poly.entity_id
_entity_poly.type
_entity_poly.pdbx_seq_one_letter_code
_entity_poly.pdbx_strand_id
1 'polypeptide(L)'
;MKKRNITFTILLVLGCFTMGSVPFASAATPTPVTITAVYDFSTFPDVTGTFTTTGALTISGVSTMHVDLNPFNGIRAHCVVTLFPSTGGTIIIDQQCQFASSPPKGRWEIVSGTGAYANLNGNGSLTMPPFTEAMTGFIYLH
;
A
#
# COMPACT_ATOMS: atom_id res chain seq x y z
N MET A 1 11.23 77.29 38.62
CA MET A 1 10.78 75.88 38.39
C MET A 1 10.98 75.50 36.95
N LYS A 2 11.98 74.64 36.63
CA LYS A 2 12.26 74.15 35.29
C LYS A 2 11.44 72.92 35.05
N LYS A 3 10.48 72.96 34.10
CA LYS A 3 9.72 71.78 33.65
C LYS A 3 10.62 71.00 32.70
N ARG A 4 10.96 69.75 33.08
CA ARG A 4 11.67 68.77 32.18
C ARG A 4 10.61 68.03 31.36
N ASN A 5 10.60 68.28 30.05
CA ASN A 5 9.85 67.47 29.11
C ASN A 5 10.59 66.16 28.91
N ILE A 6 10.00 65.05 29.28
CA ILE A 6 10.49 63.72 28.98
C ILE A 6 9.80 63.28 27.69
N THR A 7 10.54 63.27 26.62
CA THR A 7 10.09 62.72 25.33
C THR A 7 10.26 61.21 25.37
N PHE A 8 9.16 60.46 25.39
CA PHE A 8 9.17 59.00 25.26
C PHE A 8 9.23 58.66 23.78
N THR A 9 10.38 58.18 23.33
CA THR A 9 10.52 57.63 21.99
C THR A 9 10.12 56.14 22.03
N ILE A 10 8.94 55.82 21.50
CA ILE A 10 8.47 54.45 21.33
C ILE A 10 9.16 53.91 20.07
N LEU A 11 10.12 53.01 20.26
CA LEU A 11 10.76 52.25 19.17
C LEU A 11 9.84 51.09 18.78
N LEU A 12 9.10 51.25 17.69
CA LEU A 12 8.25 50.21 17.12
C LEU A 12 9.15 49.22 16.37
N VAL A 13 9.51 48.10 17.00
CA VAL A 13 10.21 47.01 16.35
C VAL A 13 9.19 46.19 15.52
N LEU A 14 9.14 46.46 14.22
CA LEU A 14 8.34 45.68 13.27
C LEU A 14 9.07 44.36 13.02
N GLY A 15 8.72 43.32 13.80
CA GLY A 15 9.19 41.96 13.56
C GLY A 15 8.53 41.41 12.28
N CYS A 16 9.28 41.37 11.16
CA CYS A 16 8.90 40.60 9.98
C CYS A 16 8.90 39.11 10.34
N PHE A 17 7.74 38.56 10.67
CA PHE A 17 7.53 37.12 10.66
C PHE A 17 7.53 36.68 9.19
N THR A 18 8.64 36.20 8.71
CA THR A 18 8.68 35.39 7.47
C THR A 18 8.01 34.07 7.80
N MET A 19 6.73 33.93 7.47
CA MET A 19 6.07 32.62 7.42
C MET A 19 6.77 31.83 6.32
N GLY A 20 7.73 30.99 6.73
CA GLY A 20 8.30 29.98 5.85
C GLY A 20 7.15 29.09 5.39
N SER A 21 6.84 29.11 4.09
CA SER A 21 5.93 28.17 3.48
C SER A 21 6.51 26.77 3.69
N VAL A 22 5.91 26.00 4.60
CA VAL A 22 6.21 24.58 4.73
C VAL A 22 5.78 23.95 3.40
N PRO A 23 6.69 23.34 2.60
CA PRO A 23 6.29 22.69 1.38
C PRO A 23 5.35 21.55 1.79
N PHE A 24 4.08 21.63 1.39
CA PHE A 24 3.19 20.48 1.47
C PHE A 24 3.81 19.38 0.60
N ALA A 25 4.18 18.25 1.22
CA ALA A 25 4.58 17.08 0.48
C ALA A 25 3.44 16.74 -0.48
N SER A 26 3.72 16.76 -1.78
CA SER A 26 2.73 16.38 -2.79
C SER A 26 2.31 14.95 -2.50
N ALA A 27 1.02 14.72 -2.22
CA ALA A 27 0.50 13.38 -2.05
C ALA A 27 0.75 12.59 -3.34
N ALA A 28 1.31 11.39 -3.21
CA ALA A 28 1.56 10.52 -4.36
C ALA A 28 0.24 10.23 -5.08
N THR A 29 0.22 10.37 -6.40
CA THR A 29 -0.99 10.14 -7.20
C THR A 29 -1.25 8.63 -7.30
N PRO A 30 -2.42 8.14 -6.84
CA PRO A 30 -2.80 6.73 -7.01
C PRO A 30 -2.86 6.36 -8.50
N THR A 31 -2.18 5.30 -8.89
CA THR A 31 -2.14 4.83 -10.29
C THR A 31 -2.71 3.41 -10.36
N PRO A 32 -3.60 3.13 -11.33
CA PRO A 32 -4.24 1.81 -11.44
C PRO A 32 -3.24 0.68 -11.66
N VAL A 33 -3.50 -0.45 -11.01
CA VAL A 33 -2.73 -1.69 -11.18
C VAL A 33 -3.66 -2.89 -11.19
N THR A 34 -3.30 -3.90 -11.99
CA THR A 34 -3.87 -5.23 -11.92
C THR A 34 -2.75 -6.23 -11.65
N ILE A 35 -2.94 -7.08 -10.66
CA ILE A 35 -2.05 -8.19 -10.31
C ILE A 35 -2.81 -9.48 -10.56
N THR A 36 -2.27 -10.37 -11.37
CA THR A 36 -2.84 -11.69 -11.63
C THR A 36 -1.87 -12.74 -11.12
N ALA A 37 -2.35 -13.64 -10.28
CA ALA A 37 -1.56 -14.76 -9.77
C ALA A 37 -2.24 -16.09 -10.04
N VAL A 38 -1.44 -17.10 -10.33
CA VAL A 38 -1.88 -18.50 -10.53
C VAL A 38 -1.19 -19.35 -9.48
N TYR A 39 -1.95 -20.07 -8.67
CA TYR A 39 -1.45 -20.84 -7.53
C TYR A 39 -1.63 -22.34 -7.71
N ASP A 40 -0.66 -23.08 -7.16
CA ASP A 40 -0.74 -24.51 -6.92
C ASP A 40 -1.12 -24.75 -5.45
N PHE A 41 -2.32 -25.28 -5.22
CA PHE A 41 -2.85 -25.54 -3.88
C PHE A 41 -2.49 -26.92 -3.33
N SER A 42 -1.62 -27.68 -4.00
CA SER A 42 -1.20 -29.01 -3.55
C SER A 42 -0.51 -29.03 -2.18
N THR A 43 0.06 -27.89 -1.77
CA THR A 43 0.80 -27.72 -0.51
C THR A 43 0.05 -26.87 0.52
N PHE A 44 -1.28 -26.71 0.36
CA PHE A 44 -2.10 -25.92 1.31
C PHE A 44 -1.75 -26.26 2.79
N PRO A 45 -1.68 -25.27 3.71
CA PRO A 45 -2.03 -23.85 3.56
C PRO A 45 -0.96 -22.93 2.95
N ASP A 46 0.25 -23.44 2.74
CA ASP A 46 1.34 -22.70 2.10
C ASP A 46 1.37 -23.06 0.62
N VAL A 47 0.93 -22.15 -0.22
CA VAL A 47 0.82 -22.36 -1.66
C VAL A 47 1.85 -21.55 -2.41
N THR A 48 2.27 -22.06 -3.56
CA THR A 48 3.22 -21.40 -4.45
C THR A 48 2.57 -21.10 -5.79
N GLY A 49 3.08 -20.11 -6.49
CA GLY A 49 2.53 -19.73 -7.79
C GLY A 49 3.42 -18.78 -8.56
N THR A 50 2.85 -18.25 -9.62
CA THR A 50 3.46 -17.20 -10.43
C THR A 50 2.52 -16.01 -10.51
N PHE A 51 3.08 -14.82 -10.71
CA PHE A 51 2.28 -13.62 -10.88
C PHE A 51 2.77 -12.75 -12.04
N THR A 52 1.86 -11.93 -12.53
CA THR A 52 2.12 -10.85 -13.49
C THR A 52 1.35 -9.61 -13.05
N THR A 53 1.89 -8.43 -13.32
CA THR A 53 1.20 -7.18 -13.09
C THR A 53 1.10 -6.36 -14.36
N THR A 54 0.07 -5.54 -14.47
CA THR A 54 -0.14 -4.58 -15.54
C THR A 54 -0.61 -3.23 -14.99
N GLY A 55 -0.47 -2.17 -15.78
CA GLY A 55 -0.81 -0.81 -15.37
C GLY A 55 0.40 -0.07 -14.83
N ALA A 56 0.26 0.52 -13.65
CA ALA A 56 1.30 1.34 -13.01
C ALA A 56 2.60 0.58 -12.72
N LEU A 57 2.53 -0.74 -12.62
CA LEU A 57 3.65 -1.62 -12.38
C LEU A 57 3.56 -2.77 -13.38
N THR A 58 4.64 -3.03 -14.12
CA THR A 58 4.72 -4.15 -15.09
C THR A 58 5.90 -5.04 -14.70
N ILE A 59 5.60 -6.03 -13.87
CA ILE A 59 6.57 -7.01 -13.36
C ILE A 59 5.95 -8.41 -13.36
N SER A 60 6.79 -9.42 -13.29
CA SER A 60 6.39 -10.82 -13.13
C SER A 60 7.38 -11.56 -12.26
N GLY A 61 6.97 -12.71 -11.75
CA GLY A 61 7.84 -13.52 -10.91
C GLY A 61 7.11 -14.68 -10.26
N VAL A 62 7.69 -15.15 -9.16
CA VAL A 62 7.12 -16.20 -8.30
C VAL A 62 6.36 -15.56 -7.16
N SER A 63 5.32 -16.24 -6.70
CA SER A 63 4.55 -15.83 -5.52
C SER A 63 4.41 -16.98 -4.55
N THR A 64 4.30 -16.65 -3.27
CA THR A 64 3.89 -17.57 -2.21
C THR A 64 2.70 -16.97 -1.48
N MET A 65 1.79 -17.82 -1.01
CA MET A 65 0.65 -17.37 -0.21
C MET A 65 0.47 -18.33 0.96
N HIS A 66 0.36 -17.78 2.15
CA HIS A 66 -0.07 -18.50 3.35
C HIS A 66 -1.55 -18.20 3.60
N VAL A 67 -2.37 -19.25 3.75
CA VAL A 67 -3.81 -19.13 3.93
C VAL A 67 -4.19 -19.52 5.35
N ASP A 68 -4.65 -18.56 6.14
CA ASP A 68 -5.17 -18.77 7.49
C ASP A 68 -6.70 -18.73 7.46
N LEU A 69 -7.31 -19.92 7.46
CA LEU A 69 -8.77 -20.07 7.46
C LEU A 69 -9.34 -19.77 8.84
N ASN A 70 -10.45 -19.05 8.88
CA ASN A 70 -11.20 -18.85 10.12
C ASN A 70 -11.69 -20.22 10.64
N PRO A 71 -11.26 -20.64 11.85
CA PRO A 71 -11.55 -21.98 12.37
C PRO A 71 -13.03 -22.20 12.69
N PHE A 72 -13.82 -21.13 12.81
CA PHE A 72 -15.23 -21.23 13.21
C PHE A 72 -16.19 -21.43 12.04
N ASN A 73 -15.86 -20.99 10.84
CA ASN A 73 -16.79 -21.06 9.73
C ASN A 73 -16.15 -21.43 8.37
N GLY A 74 -14.82 -21.40 8.23
CA GLY A 74 -14.13 -21.72 6.97
C GLY A 74 -14.49 -20.82 5.77
N ILE A 75 -15.33 -19.80 6.00
CA ILE A 75 -15.86 -18.91 4.96
C ILE A 75 -14.95 -17.71 4.73
N ARG A 76 -14.19 -17.34 5.75
CA ARG A 76 -13.24 -16.23 5.71
C ARG A 76 -11.83 -16.73 5.90
N ALA A 77 -10.90 -16.11 5.20
CA ALA A 77 -9.49 -16.35 5.37
C ALA A 77 -8.73 -15.03 5.44
N HIS A 78 -7.68 -15.03 6.21
CA HIS A 78 -6.60 -14.07 6.14
C HIS A 78 -5.48 -14.72 5.32
N CYS A 79 -5.01 -14.06 4.29
CA CYS A 79 -3.94 -14.56 3.45
C CYS A 79 -2.79 -13.56 3.42
N VAL A 80 -1.58 -14.07 3.49
CA VAL A 80 -0.37 -13.27 3.31
C VAL A 80 0.31 -13.74 2.03
N VAL A 81 0.38 -12.85 1.05
CA VAL A 81 1.02 -13.11 -0.24
C VAL A 81 2.38 -12.41 -0.27
N THR A 82 3.41 -13.14 -0.65
CA THR A 82 4.71 -12.56 -0.96
C THR A 82 5.00 -12.71 -2.44
N LEU A 83 5.19 -11.59 -3.11
CA LEU A 83 5.61 -11.55 -4.51
C LEU A 83 7.14 -11.41 -4.56
N PHE A 84 7.76 -12.22 -5.40
CA PHE A 84 9.20 -12.19 -5.68
C PHE A 84 9.40 -11.81 -7.16
N PRO A 85 9.48 -10.51 -7.46
CA PRO A 85 9.73 -10.04 -8.83
C PRO A 85 11.05 -10.59 -9.38
N SER A 86 11.08 -10.95 -10.65
CA SER A 86 12.30 -11.40 -11.34
C SER A 86 13.40 -10.34 -11.39
N THR A 87 13.05 -9.07 -11.17
CA THR A 87 13.97 -7.94 -11.06
C THR A 87 14.61 -7.78 -9.68
N GLY A 88 14.23 -8.63 -8.71
CA GLY A 88 14.69 -8.58 -7.31
C GLY A 88 13.77 -7.76 -6.41
N GLY A 89 14.03 -7.86 -5.09
CA GLY A 89 13.15 -7.30 -4.07
C GLY A 89 11.92 -8.18 -3.78
N THR A 90 11.07 -7.71 -2.89
CA THR A 90 9.82 -8.39 -2.50
C THR A 90 8.69 -7.39 -2.32
N ILE A 91 7.44 -7.86 -2.49
CA ILE A 91 6.23 -7.12 -2.14
C ILE A 91 5.38 -8.03 -1.27
N ILE A 92 5.00 -7.59 -0.08
CA ILE A 92 4.14 -8.35 0.83
C ILE A 92 2.75 -7.72 0.84
N ILE A 93 1.76 -8.55 0.57
CA ILE A 93 0.35 -8.17 0.45
C ILE A 93 -0.44 -8.92 1.52
N ASP A 94 -1.19 -8.19 2.32
CA ASP A 94 -2.20 -8.70 3.23
C ASP A 94 -3.55 -8.79 2.50
N GLN A 95 -4.28 -9.88 2.72
CA GLN A 95 -5.57 -10.11 2.07
C GLN A 95 -6.61 -10.60 3.07
N GLN A 96 -7.83 -10.09 2.90
CA GLN A 96 -9.02 -10.55 3.61
C GLN A 96 -9.97 -11.16 2.59
N CYS A 97 -10.06 -12.48 2.59
CA CYS A 97 -10.83 -13.25 1.62
C CYS A 97 -12.16 -13.74 2.18
N GLN A 98 -13.20 -13.79 1.35
CA GLN A 98 -14.52 -14.32 1.66
C GLN A 98 -14.89 -15.36 0.62
N PHE A 99 -15.01 -16.63 1.06
CA PHE A 99 -15.33 -17.78 0.22
C PHE A 99 -16.84 -18.07 0.11
N ALA A 100 -17.69 -17.30 0.78
CA ALA A 100 -19.14 -17.45 0.69
C ALA A 100 -19.74 -17.01 -0.67
N SER A 101 -18.98 -16.27 -1.46
CA SER A 101 -19.40 -15.83 -2.80
C SER A 101 -18.79 -16.72 -3.89
N SER A 102 -19.42 -16.77 -5.05
CA SER A 102 -18.88 -17.46 -6.22
C SER A 102 -18.76 -16.46 -7.38
N PRO A 103 -17.54 -16.13 -7.85
CA PRO A 103 -16.23 -16.52 -7.28
C PRO A 103 -15.98 -15.91 -5.89
N PRO A 104 -15.07 -16.47 -5.10
CA PRO A 104 -14.58 -15.84 -3.88
C PRO A 104 -14.04 -14.44 -4.14
N LYS A 105 -14.20 -13.55 -3.16
CA LYS A 105 -13.79 -12.15 -3.28
C LYS A 105 -13.17 -11.63 -1.99
N GLY A 106 -12.47 -10.52 -2.06
CA GLY A 106 -11.85 -9.92 -0.91
C GLY A 106 -11.25 -8.55 -1.16
N ARG A 107 -10.41 -8.15 -0.24
CA ARG A 107 -9.59 -6.92 -0.30
C ARG A 107 -8.14 -7.28 -0.14
N TRP A 108 -7.29 -6.43 -0.67
CA TRP A 108 -5.85 -6.57 -0.53
C TRP A 108 -5.21 -5.22 -0.20
N GLU A 109 -4.07 -5.26 0.48
CA GLU A 109 -3.27 -4.11 0.84
C GLU A 109 -1.78 -4.49 0.80
N ILE A 110 -0.93 -3.64 0.24
CA ILE A 110 0.52 -3.77 0.33
C ILE A 110 0.94 -3.31 1.72
N VAL A 111 1.50 -4.21 2.51
CA VAL A 111 1.93 -3.93 3.89
C VAL A 111 3.43 -3.68 4.01
N SER A 112 4.23 -4.19 3.09
CA SER A 112 5.67 -3.90 3.03
C SER A 112 6.28 -4.30 1.70
N GLY A 113 7.49 -3.82 1.44
CA GLY A 113 8.30 -4.20 0.30
C GLY A 113 9.78 -4.03 0.58
N THR A 114 10.62 -4.56 -0.28
CA THR A 114 12.08 -4.42 -0.22
C THR A 114 12.67 -4.03 -1.57
N GLY A 115 13.90 -3.53 -1.56
CA GLY A 115 14.56 -3.07 -2.79
C GLY A 115 13.82 -1.91 -3.46
N ALA A 116 13.53 -2.02 -4.73
CA ALA A 116 12.81 -1.01 -5.49
C ALA A 116 11.36 -0.79 -5.02
N TYR A 117 10.83 -1.69 -4.18
CA TYR A 117 9.45 -1.68 -3.69
C TYR A 117 9.31 -1.26 -2.22
N ALA A 118 10.40 -0.80 -1.59
CA ALA A 118 10.43 -0.46 -0.15
C ALA A 118 9.39 0.61 0.26
N ASN A 119 9.06 1.53 -0.65
CA ASN A 119 8.10 2.61 -0.41
C ASN A 119 6.80 2.41 -1.22
N LEU A 120 6.56 1.20 -1.73
CA LEU A 120 5.36 0.90 -2.48
C LEU A 120 4.18 0.69 -1.52
N ASN A 121 3.10 1.40 -1.77
CA ASN A 121 1.82 1.23 -1.09
C ASN A 121 0.75 0.96 -2.12
N GLY A 122 -0.33 0.32 -1.69
CA GLY A 122 -1.45 0.06 -2.57
C GLY A 122 -2.53 -0.75 -1.89
N ASN A 123 -3.72 -0.69 -2.45
CA ASN A 123 -4.86 -1.46 -1.98
C ASN A 123 -5.89 -1.62 -3.09
N GLY A 124 -6.81 -2.52 -2.87
CA GLY A 124 -7.90 -2.75 -3.81
C GLY A 124 -8.78 -3.94 -3.45
N SER A 125 -9.46 -4.44 -4.46
CA SER A 125 -10.31 -5.62 -4.37
C SER A 125 -9.66 -6.81 -5.08
N LEU A 126 -10.05 -8.01 -4.69
CA LEU A 126 -9.65 -9.24 -5.35
C LEU A 126 -10.85 -10.14 -5.64
N THR A 127 -10.71 -10.93 -6.68
CA THR A 127 -11.58 -12.07 -6.99
C THR A 127 -10.71 -13.29 -7.22
N MET A 128 -11.22 -14.47 -6.83
CA MET A 128 -10.47 -15.71 -6.92
C MET A 128 -11.28 -16.76 -7.70
N PRO A 129 -11.34 -16.65 -9.03
CA PRO A 129 -11.81 -17.76 -9.85
C PRO A 129 -10.88 -18.98 -9.67
N PRO A 130 -11.29 -20.19 -10.05
CA PRO A 130 -10.52 -21.40 -9.79
C PRO A 130 -9.05 -21.26 -10.22
N PHE A 131 -8.13 -21.46 -9.25
CA PHE A 131 -6.67 -21.44 -9.41
C PHE A 131 -6.03 -20.12 -9.85
N THR A 132 -6.83 -19.09 -10.11
CA THR A 132 -6.36 -17.77 -10.54
C THR A 132 -6.88 -16.71 -9.57
N GLU A 133 -6.03 -15.80 -9.17
CA GLU A 133 -6.41 -14.65 -8.38
C GLU A 133 -6.21 -13.39 -9.23
N ALA A 134 -7.23 -12.52 -9.23
CA ALA A 134 -7.18 -11.22 -9.87
C ALA A 134 -7.37 -10.13 -8.84
N MET A 135 -6.33 -9.34 -8.60
CA MET A 135 -6.30 -8.19 -7.73
C MET A 135 -6.32 -6.91 -8.56
N THR A 136 -7.28 -6.04 -8.34
CA THR A 136 -7.38 -4.74 -9.00
C THR A 136 -7.41 -3.63 -7.98
N GLY A 137 -6.77 -2.51 -8.26
CA GLY A 137 -6.73 -1.39 -7.33
C GLY A 137 -5.77 -0.31 -7.77
N PHE A 138 -5.19 0.35 -6.79
CA PHE A 138 -4.27 1.46 -7.01
C PHE A 138 -3.00 1.26 -6.21
N ILE A 139 -1.88 1.70 -6.79
CA ILE A 139 -0.59 1.79 -6.10
C ILE A 139 -0.08 3.22 -6.13
N TYR A 140 0.76 3.54 -5.16
CA TYR A 140 1.44 4.83 -5.04
C TYR A 140 2.78 4.66 -4.36
N LEU A 141 3.74 5.48 -4.75
CA LEU A 141 5.07 5.57 -4.15
C LEU A 141 5.11 6.82 -3.25
N HIS A 142 5.66 6.65 -2.07
CA HIS A 142 5.93 7.76 -1.13
C HIS A 142 7.39 8.20 -1.19
#